data_607c01de42e0d4956e2b47298d81c3d7
#
_entry.id   607c01de42e0d4956e2b47298d81c3d7
#
_cell.length_a   1.000
_cell.length_b   1.000
_cell.length_c   1.000
_cell.angle_alpha   90.00
_cell.angle_beta   90.00
_cell.angle_gamma   90.00
#
_symmetry.space_group_name_H-M   'P 1'
#
loop_
_entity.id
_entity.type
_entity.pdbx_description
1 polymer ?
#
loop_
_entity_poly.entity_id
_entity_poly.type
_entity_poly.pdbx_seq_one_letter_code
_entity_poly.pdbx_strand_id
1 'polypeptide(L)'
;DFPTPGILFKDIMPLLEDGQAFRVAIDGLARPFRNLRIDKVVGIDARGFLLAPAVAYLLGAGMAATRKKGKLPYEKIVQAHSLEYGESLLEMHIDSIKPGERVLVIDDVLATGGTVEAAIKLVERLGGKVVGLGFLIELPSLGGRKKLKKYKTRINSLIFY
;
A
#
# COMPACT_ATOMS: atom_id res chain seq x y z
N ASP A 1 -23.35 -5.10 0.18
CA ASP A 1 -23.62 -4.88 1.61
C ASP A 1 -22.72 -5.74 2.50
N PHE A 2 -21.43 -5.38 2.56
CA PHE A 2 -20.46 -6.04 3.42
C PHE A 2 -19.47 -4.99 3.95
N PRO A 3 -19.04 -5.05 5.23
CA PRO A 3 -19.51 -5.94 6.31
C PRO A 3 -20.88 -5.55 6.89
N THR A 4 -21.42 -4.40 6.50
CA THR A 4 -22.72 -3.90 6.95
C THR A 4 -23.56 -3.40 5.76
N PRO A 5 -24.91 -3.37 5.87
CA PRO A 5 -25.77 -2.80 4.85
C PRO A 5 -25.35 -1.36 4.47
N GLY A 6 -25.38 -1.06 3.18
CA GLY A 6 -25.00 0.24 2.62
C GLY A 6 -23.52 0.37 2.23
N ILE A 7 -22.63 -0.55 2.63
CA ILE A 7 -21.23 -0.56 2.21
C ILE A 7 -21.07 -1.47 0.98
N LEU A 8 -20.73 -0.86 -0.15
CA LEU A 8 -20.40 -1.60 -1.37
C LEU A 8 -18.92 -2.03 -1.32
N PHE A 9 -18.67 -3.17 -0.68
CA PHE A 9 -17.35 -3.76 -0.61
C PHE A 9 -16.93 -4.29 -1.98
N LYS A 10 -15.74 -3.93 -2.42
CA LYS A 10 -15.14 -4.44 -3.66
C LYS A 10 -14.22 -5.61 -3.33
N ASP A 11 -14.74 -6.83 -3.52
CA ASP A 11 -13.93 -8.04 -3.35
C ASP A 11 -12.94 -8.20 -4.51
N ILE A 12 -11.68 -8.34 -4.17
CA ILE A 12 -10.59 -8.54 -5.15
C ILE A 12 -10.26 -10.02 -5.39
N MET A 13 -10.80 -10.93 -4.57
CA MET A 13 -10.43 -12.35 -4.66
C MET A 13 -10.75 -12.97 -6.03
N PRO A 14 -11.90 -12.70 -6.66
CA PRO A 14 -12.18 -13.24 -8.00
C PRO A 14 -11.14 -12.82 -9.06
N LEU A 15 -10.58 -11.61 -8.94
CA LEU A 15 -9.50 -11.14 -9.82
C LEU A 15 -8.20 -11.88 -9.54
N LEU A 16 -7.87 -12.12 -8.27
CA LEU A 16 -6.63 -12.79 -7.88
C LEU A 16 -6.64 -14.29 -8.17
N GLU A 17 -7.82 -14.92 -8.17
CA GLU A 17 -8.01 -16.34 -8.47
C GLU A 17 -7.91 -16.64 -9.96
N ASP A 18 -8.17 -15.67 -10.83
CA ASP A 18 -7.93 -15.77 -12.27
C ASP A 18 -6.47 -15.44 -12.60
N GLY A 19 -5.70 -16.43 -13.04
CA GLY A 19 -4.26 -16.27 -13.28
C GLY A 19 -3.92 -15.24 -14.36
N GLN A 20 -4.77 -15.02 -15.36
CA GLN A 20 -4.57 -14.00 -16.39
C GLN A 20 -4.86 -12.61 -15.83
N ALA A 21 -5.99 -12.44 -15.15
CA ALA A 21 -6.37 -11.17 -14.52
C ALA A 21 -5.35 -10.76 -13.45
N PHE A 22 -4.90 -11.71 -12.62
CA PHE A 22 -3.86 -11.47 -11.63
C PHE A 22 -2.56 -10.97 -12.27
N ARG A 23 -2.08 -11.64 -13.33
CA ARG A 23 -0.89 -11.20 -14.07
C ARG A 23 -1.04 -9.79 -14.61
N VAL A 24 -2.16 -9.48 -15.26
CA VAL A 24 -2.44 -8.15 -15.80
C VAL A 24 -2.43 -7.08 -14.69
N ALA A 25 -3.02 -7.39 -13.53
CA ALA A 25 -3.03 -6.49 -12.38
C ALA A 25 -1.62 -6.22 -11.83
N ILE A 26 -0.83 -7.27 -11.60
CA ILE A 26 0.55 -7.13 -11.09
C ILE A 26 1.44 -6.37 -12.09
N ASP A 27 1.36 -6.70 -13.38
CA ASP A 27 2.08 -5.96 -14.42
C ASP A 27 1.65 -4.49 -14.48
N GLY A 28 0.37 -4.20 -14.36
CA GLY A 28 -0.19 -2.85 -14.33
C GLY A 28 0.29 -2.04 -13.14
N LEU A 29 0.37 -2.66 -11.96
CA LEU A 29 0.91 -2.03 -10.74
C LEU A 29 2.41 -1.73 -10.86
N ALA A 30 3.19 -2.64 -11.43
CA ALA A 30 4.64 -2.52 -11.55
C ALA A 30 5.07 -1.57 -12.69
N ARG A 31 4.33 -1.55 -13.81
CA ARG A 31 4.71 -0.87 -15.06
C ARG A 31 5.17 0.58 -14.90
N PRO A 32 4.46 1.47 -14.18
CA PRO A 32 4.87 2.87 -14.05
C PRO A 32 6.19 3.07 -13.29
N PHE A 33 6.66 2.04 -12.61
CA PHE A 33 7.82 2.09 -11.72
C PHE A 33 9.03 1.30 -12.25
N ARG A 34 8.90 0.58 -13.38
CA ARG A 34 9.98 -0.25 -13.96
C ARG A 34 11.26 0.52 -14.28
N ASN A 35 11.14 1.79 -14.65
CA ASN A 35 12.27 2.65 -14.97
C ASN A 35 12.77 3.45 -13.77
N LEU A 36 12.21 3.20 -12.59
CA LEU A 36 12.65 3.80 -11.33
C LEU A 36 13.44 2.76 -10.54
N ARG A 37 14.50 3.20 -9.87
CA ARG A 37 15.14 2.37 -8.87
C ARG A 37 14.17 2.22 -7.69
N ILE A 38 13.73 1.01 -7.42
CA ILE A 38 12.94 0.66 -6.23
C ILE A 38 13.76 -0.32 -5.40
N ASP A 39 14.09 0.05 -4.19
CA ASP A 39 14.86 -0.80 -3.27
C ASP A 39 13.93 -1.69 -2.43
N LYS A 40 12.76 -1.16 -2.05
CA LYS A 40 11.73 -1.86 -1.26
C LYS A 40 10.32 -1.62 -1.78
N VAL A 41 9.50 -2.65 -1.73
CA VAL A 41 8.04 -2.54 -1.87
C VAL A 41 7.43 -2.79 -0.50
N VAL A 42 6.67 -1.82 0.01
CA VAL A 42 5.94 -1.94 1.26
C VAL A 42 4.51 -2.36 0.97
N GLY A 43 4.11 -3.50 1.53
CA GLY A 43 2.72 -3.96 1.52
C GLY A 43 1.99 -3.58 2.80
N ILE A 44 0.71 -3.23 2.68
CA ILE A 44 -0.14 -2.87 3.83
C ILE A 44 -1.01 -4.08 4.21
N ASP A 45 -1.04 -4.42 5.51
CA ASP A 45 -1.89 -5.47 6.10
C ASP A 45 -3.38 -5.15 5.91
N ALA A 46 -4.16 -6.04 5.29
CA ALA A 46 -3.87 -7.43 4.97
C ALA A 46 -3.78 -7.67 3.45
N ARG A 47 -4.65 -7.07 2.66
CA ARG A 47 -4.79 -7.38 1.22
C ARG A 47 -3.65 -6.82 0.37
N GLY A 48 -2.98 -5.76 0.82
CA GLY A 48 -1.74 -5.31 0.20
C GLY A 48 -0.65 -6.38 0.15
N PHE A 49 -0.66 -7.34 1.07
CA PHE A 49 0.26 -8.47 1.09
C PHE A 49 0.04 -9.48 -0.04
N LEU A 50 -1.14 -9.48 -0.65
CA LEU A 50 -1.44 -10.34 -1.79
C LEU A 50 -0.83 -9.80 -3.09
N LEU A 51 -0.51 -8.51 -3.13
CA LEU A 51 -0.04 -7.80 -4.32
C LEU A 51 1.44 -7.41 -4.22
N ALA A 52 1.86 -6.89 -3.06
CA ALA A 52 3.19 -6.31 -2.87
C ALA A 52 4.35 -7.28 -3.14
N PRO A 53 4.32 -8.57 -2.72
CA PRO A 53 5.40 -9.50 -3.01
C PRO A 53 5.59 -9.76 -4.51
N ALA A 54 4.50 -9.89 -5.26
CA ALA A 54 4.56 -10.10 -6.70
C ALA A 54 5.11 -8.87 -7.44
N VAL A 55 4.70 -7.67 -7.02
CA VAL A 55 5.26 -6.40 -7.55
C VAL A 55 6.73 -6.27 -7.21
N ALA A 56 7.14 -6.57 -5.97
CA ALA A 56 8.55 -6.57 -5.54
C ALA A 56 9.40 -7.51 -6.40
N TYR A 57 8.93 -8.73 -6.61
CA TYR A 57 9.59 -9.71 -7.46
C TYR A 57 9.82 -9.19 -8.89
N LEU A 58 8.78 -8.60 -9.52
CA LEU A 58 8.89 -8.04 -10.88
C LEU A 58 9.86 -6.85 -10.96
N LEU A 59 9.99 -6.08 -9.89
CA LEU A 59 10.88 -4.91 -9.84
C LEU A 59 12.29 -5.24 -9.34
N GLY A 60 12.56 -6.49 -8.95
CA GLY A 60 13.83 -6.89 -8.35
C GLY A 60 14.10 -6.23 -7.00
N ALA A 61 13.05 -5.84 -6.28
CA ALA A 61 13.10 -5.15 -5.00
C ALA A 61 12.87 -6.10 -3.82
N GLY A 62 13.31 -5.72 -2.63
CA GLY A 62 12.89 -6.38 -1.39
C GLY A 62 11.45 -6.03 -1.02
N MET A 63 10.83 -6.84 -0.15
CA MET A 63 9.49 -6.58 0.38
C MET A 63 9.58 -6.27 1.88
N ALA A 64 8.84 -5.25 2.33
CA ALA A 64 8.64 -4.94 3.74
C ALA A 64 7.15 -4.84 4.06
N ALA A 65 6.79 -5.07 5.31
CA ALA A 65 5.40 -5.10 5.75
C ALA A 65 5.06 -3.97 6.71
N THR A 66 3.92 -3.30 6.48
CA THR A 66 3.23 -2.58 7.55
C THR A 66 2.10 -3.43 8.07
N ARG A 67 1.99 -3.59 9.38
CA ARG A 67 1.00 -4.42 10.01
C ARG A 67 0.14 -3.66 11.00
N LYS A 68 -1.06 -4.15 11.24
CA LYS A 68 -1.90 -3.68 12.35
C LYS A 68 -1.20 -3.95 13.68
N LYS A 69 -1.39 -3.06 14.66
CA LYS A 69 -0.77 -3.15 16.00
C LYS A 69 -0.86 -4.55 16.61
N GLY A 70 0.25 -5.00 17.20
CA GLY A 70 0.34 -6.28 17.90
C GLY A 70 0.60 -7.48 16.98
N LYS A 71 0.88 -7.27 15.70
CA LYS A 71 1.16 -8.36 14.74
C LYS A 71 2.64 -8.59 14.44
N LEU A 72 3.53 -7.68 14.89
CA LEU A 72 4.97 -7.80 14.69
C LEU A 72 5.69 -8.21 15.97
N PRO A 73 6.59 -9.21 15.91
CA PRO A 73 7.25 -9.76 17.12
C PRO A 73 8.51 -9.02 17.54
N TYR A 74 9.11 -8.19 16.67
CA TYR A 74 10.41 -7.55 16.87
C TYR A 74 10.25 -6.06 17.22
N GLU A 75 11.38 -5.38 17.44
CA GLU A 75 11.40 -3.93 17.64
C GLU A 75 10.77 -3.20 16.45
N LYS A 76 9.91 -2.27 16.74
CA LYS A 76 9.05 -1.63 15.76
C LYS A 76 8.76 -0.18 16.10
N ILE A 77 8.45 0.59 15.07
CA ILE A 77 7.82 1.90 15.20
C ILE A 77 6.34 1.80 14.91
N VAL A 78 5.57 2.70 15.48
CA VAL A 78 4.11 2.72 15.39
C VAL A 78 3.66 4.07 14.85
N GLN A 79 2.63 4.07 14.01
CA GLN A 79 1.99 5.26 13.46
C GLN A 79 0.48 5.14 13.55
N ALA A 80 -0.15 6.12 14.21
CA ALA A 80 -1.61 6.24 14.25
C ALA A 80 -2.15 6.79 12.92
N HIS A 81 -3.36 6.36 12.56
CA HIS A 81 -4.15 6.96 11.49
C HIS A 81 -5.63 6.91 11.83
N SER A 82 -6.34 7.93 11.41
CA SER A 82 -7.80 8.00 11.58
C SER A 82 -8.49 7.10 10.57
N LEU A 83 -9.44 6.32 11.05
CA LEU A 83 -10.45 5.63 10.24
C LEU A 83 -11.73 6.46 10.22
N GLU A 84 -12.70 6.06 9.39
CA GLU A 84 -14.05 6.65 9.43
C GLU A 84 -14.69 6.48 10.82
N TYR A 85 -14.35 5.38 11.52
CA TYR A 85 -14.81 5.08 12.87
C TYR A 85 -13.60 4.73 13.76
N GLY A 86 -13.01 5.75 14.42
CA GLY A 86 -11.92 5.58 15.40
C GLY A 86 -10.52 5.73 14.84
N GLU A 87 -9.55 5.32 15.64
CA GLU A 87 -8.13 5.30 15.27
C GLU A 87 -7.63 3.87 15.09
N SER A 88 -6.75 3.68 14.15
CA SER A 88 -6.00 2.43 13.97
C SER A 88 -4.50 2.73 14.00
N LEU A 89 -3.73 1.71 14.38
CA LEU A 89 -2.28 1.80 14.47
C LEU A 89 -1.64 0.85 13.48
N LEU A 90 -0.70 1.36 12.68
CA LEU A 90 0.19 0.56 11.86
C LEU A 90 1.57 0.47 12.51
N GLU A 91 2.22 -0.66 12.34
CA GLU A 91 3.55 -0.98 12.82
C GLU A 91 4.47 -1.35 11.68
N MET A 92 5.74 -1.04 11.80
CA MET A 92 6.82 -1.47 10.90
C MET A 92 8.06 -1.77 11.73
N HIS A 93 8.80 -2.85 11.40
CA HIS A 93 10.08 -3.15 12.04
C HIS A 93 11.09 -2.03 11.82
N ILE A 94 11.91 -1.74 12.81
CA ILE A 94 12.90 -0.64 12.75
C ILE A 94 13.97 -0.83 11.70
N ASP A 95 14.22 -2.07 11.28
CA ASP A 95 15.22 -2.48 10.30
C ASP A 95 14.64 -2.79 8.90
N SER A 96 13.33 -2.60 8.71
CA SER A 96 12.66 -2.87 7.43
C SER A 96 13.15 -1.97 6.30
N ILE A 97 13.46 -0.72 6.62
CA ILE A 97 13.87 0.31 5.66
C ILE A 97 15.20 0.89 6.11
N LYS A 98 16.16 0.94 5.21
CA LYS A 98 17.45 1.63 5.44
C LYS A 98 17.36 3.08 4.98
N PRO A 99 18.08 4.01 5.64
CA PRO A 99 18.14 5.39 5.20
C PRO A 99 18.52 5.54 3.73
N GLY A 100 17.74 6.32 2.99
CA GLY A 100 17.94 6.57 1.55
C GLY A 100 17.33 5.54 0.62
N GLU A 101 16.81 4.40 1.12
CA GLU A 101 16.08 3.43 0.27
C GLU A 101 14.87 4.07 -0.40
N ARG A 102 14.66 3.73 -1.67
CA ARG A 102 13.54 4.18 -2.49
C ARG A 102 12.41 3.17 -2.41
N VAL A 103 11.28 3.62 -1.92
CA VAL A 103 10.17 2.75 -1.51
C VAL A 103 8.93 2.98 -2.38
N LEU A 104 8.36 1.87 -2.84
CA LEU A 104 7.03 1.82 -3.44
C LEU A 104 6.05 1.24 -2.41
N VAL A 105 4.96 1.94 -2.13
CA VAL A 105 3.89 1.44 -1.24
C VAL A 105 2.75 0.86 -2.08
N ILE A 106 2.32 -0.36 -1.74
CA ILE A 106 1.26 -1.10 -2.43
C ILE A 106 0.15 -1.44 -1.44
N ASP A 107 -1.08 -1.14 -1.84
CA ASP A 107 -2.30 -1.60 -1.17
C ASP A 107 -3.36 -2.00 -2.20
N ASP A 108 -4.42 -2.64 -1.75
CA ASP A 108 -5.52 -3.03 -2.64
C ASP A 108 -6.44 -1.86 -2.99
N VAL A 109 -6.79 -1.01 -2.00
CA VAL A 109 -7.76 0.08 -2.18
C VAL A 109 -7.23 1.43 -1.68
N LEU A 110 -7.29 2.43 -2.53
CA LEU A 110 -7.17 3.84 -2.12
C LEU A 110 -8.58 4.39 -1.86
N ALA A 111 -8.95 4.51 -0.59
CA ALA A 111 -10.18 5.11 -0.12
C ALA A 111 -9.92 6.54 0.39
N THR A 112 -9.93 6.77 1.69
CA THR A 112 -9.65 8.09 2.31
C THR A 112 -8.16 8.46 2.34
N GLY A 113 -7.27 7.48 2.13
CA GLY A 113 -5.81 7.66 2.14
C GLY A 113 -5.16 7.68 3.53
N GLY A 114 -5.92 7.49 4.60
CA GLY A 114 -5.38 7.53 5.98
C GLY A 114 -4.36 6.43 6.26
N THR A 115 -4.70 5.19 5.91
CA THR A 115 -3.82 4.02 6.07
C THR A 115 -2.52 4.18 5.28
N VAL A 116 -2.62 4.62 4.02
CA VAL A 116 -1.46 4.85 3.15
C VAL A 116 -0.58 5.96 3.69
N GLU A 117 -1.17 7.05 4.18
CA GLU A 117 -0.44 8.15 4.81
C GLU A 117 0.36 7.67 6.04
N ALA A 118 -0.21 6.79 6.86
CA ALA A 118 0.50 6.20 7.99
C ALA A 118 1.69 5.34 7.52
N ALA A 119 1.53 4.55 6.47
CA ALA A 119 2.62 3.77 5.88
C ALA A 119 3.75 4.68 5.34
N ILE A 120 3.40 5.77 4.66
CA ILE A 120 4.38 6.77 4.20
C ILE A 120 5.18 7.34 5.39
N LYS A 121 4.50 7.75 6.45
CA LYS A 121 5.16 8.30 7.66
C LYS A 121 6.08 7.29 8.33
N LEU A 122 5.71 6.00 8.38
CA LEU A 122 6.60 4.95 8.90
C LEU A 122 7.88 4.83 8.07
N VAL A 123 7.76 4.79 6.74
CA VAL A 123 8.91 4.74 5.83
C VAL A 123 9.82 5.96 6.01
N GLU A 124 9.25 7.17 6.05
CA GLU A 124 10.01 8.41 6.21
C GLU A 124 10.71 8.50 7.59
N ARG A 125 10.06 8.02 8.66
CA ARG A 125 10.66 7.97 10.00
C ARG A 125 11.85 7.01 10.08
N LEU A 126 11.91 5.99 9.22
CA LEU A 126 13.07 5.09 9.08
C LEU A 126 14.12 5.63 8.10
N GLY A 127 13.91 6.82 7.53
CA GLY A 127 14.83 7.46 6.60
C GLY A 127 14.67 7.02 5.15
N GLY A 128 13.65 6.25 4.81
CA GLY A 128 13.31 5.88 3.44
C GLY A 128 12.65 7.01 2.67
N LYS A 129 12.63 6.92 1.35
CA LYS A 129 11.99 7.86 0.44
C LYS A 129 10.88 7.16 -0.33
N VAL A 130 9.63 7.54 -0.09
CA VAL A 130 8.50 7.03 -0.89
C VAL A 130 8.53 7.68 -2.27
N VAL A 131 8.69 6.89 -3.32
CA VAL A 131 8.79 7.32 -4.71
C VAL A 131 7.60 6.91 -5.57
N GLY A 132 6.70 6.10 -5.01
CA GLY A 132 5.49 5.67 -5.69
C GLY A 132 4.47 5.06 -4.76
N LEU A 133 3.21 5.14 -5.18
CA LEU A 133 2.06 4.50 -4.53
C LEU A 133 1.28 3.74 -5.59
N GLY A 134 0.94 2.48 -5.33
CA GLY A 134 0.19 1.63 -6.26
C GLY A 134 -1.04 1.01 -5.60
N PHE A 135 -2.17 1.06 -6.29
CA PHE A 135 -3.45 0.53 -5.82
C PHE A 135 -4.14 -0.26 -6.92
N LEU A 136 -4.77 -1.37 -6.55
CA LEU A 136 -5.61 -2.10 -7.49
C LEU A 136 -6.90 -1.30 -7.76
N ILE A 137 -7.50 -0.76 -6.71
CA ILE A 137 -8.77 -0.01 -6.77
C ILE A 137 -8.57 1.39 -6.18
N GLU A 138 -9.24 2.38 -6.76
CA GLU A 138 -9.40 3.71 -6.18
C GLU A 138 -10.87 4.08 -6.09
N LEU A 139 -11.25 4.70 -4.97
CA LEU A 139 -12.56 5.28 -4.72
C LEU A 139 -12.44 6.81 -4.70
N PRO A 140 -12.52 7.50 -5.87
CA PRO A 140 -12.23 8.94 -5.98
C PRO A 140 -13.13 9.81 -5.11
N SER A 141 -14.37 9.39 -4.89
CA SER A 141 -15.34 10.10 -4.05
C SER A 141 -14.87 10.27 -2.60
N LEU A 142 -13.98 9.40 -2.11
CA LEU A 142 -13.44 9.44 -0.75
C LEU A 142 -12.20 10.33 -0.60
N GLY A 143 -11.70 10.93 -1.67
CA GLY A 143 -10.70 11.98 -1.64
C GLY A 143 -9.27 11.57 -1.29
N GLY A 144 -8.95 10.28 -1.22
CA GLY A 144 -7.63 9.79 -0.81
C GLY A 144 -6.51 10.32 -1.69
N ARG A 145 -6.68 10.35 -3.01
CA ARG A 145 -5.70 10.93 -3.94
C ARG A 145 -5.41 12.40 -3.64
N LYS A 146 -6.45 13.19 -3.35
CA LYS A 146 -6.29 14.61 -2.99
C LYS A 146 -5.47 14.77 -1.72
N LYS A 147 -5.75 13.94 -0.70
CA LYS A 147 -5.00 13.92 0.57
C LYS A 147 -3.52 13.60 0.36
N LEU A 148 -3.19 12.68 -0.54
CA LEU A 148 -1.82 12.20 -0.79
C LEU A 148 -1.01 13.10 -1.74
N LYS A 149 -1.61 14.06 -2.44
CA LYS A 149 -0.92 15.00 -3.34
C LYS A 149 0.23 15.76 -2.68
N LYS A 150 0.15 16.03 -1.39
CA LYS A 150 1.19 16.75 -0.62
C LYS A 150 2.56 16.03 -0.63
N TYR A 151 2.57 14.71 -0.81
CA TYR A 151 3.80 13.91 -0.86
C TYR A 151 4.53 14.00 -2.21
N LYS A 152 3.90 14.62 -3.24
CA LYS A 152 4.48 14.84 -4.57
C LYS A 152 5.06 13.57 -5.21
N THR A 153 4.47 12.42 -4.90
CA THR A 153 4.87 11.12 -5.45
C THR A 153 3.86 10.62 -6.49
N ARG A 154 4.31 9.71 -7.36
CA ARG A 154 3.45 9.11 -8.38
C ARG A 154 2.42 8.19 -7.72
N ILE A 155 1.15 8.38 -8.06
CA ILE A 155 0.04 7.52 -7.62
C ILE A 155 -0.51 6.80 -8.85
N ASN A 156 -0.46 5.47 -8.84
CA ASN A 156 -1.00 4.60 -9.87
C ASN A 156 -2.14 3.75 -9.31
N SER A 157 -3.31 3.87 -9.91
CA SER A 157 -4.50 3.05 -9.59
C SER A 157 -5.01 2.43 -10.88
N LEU A 158 -5.43 1.17 -10.83
CA LEU A 158 -5.81 0.42 -12.04
C LEU A 158 -7.32 0.49 -12.33
N ILE A 159 -8.14 0.43 -11.29
CA ILE A 159 -9.60 0.38 -11.40
C ILE A 159 -10.19 1.52 -10.57
N PHE A 160 -11.18 2.21 -11.13
CA PHE A 160 -11.86 3.34 -10.48
C PHE A 160 -13.34 3.03 -10.32
N TYR A 161 -13.91 3.29 -9.13
CA TYR A 161 -15.34 3.13 -8.85
C TYR A 161 -15.95 4.40 -8.27
#